data_0dcce52cc2041f3205a10034e1cd537a
#
_entry.id   0dcce52cc2041f3205a10034e1cd537a
#
_cell.length_a   1.000
_cell.length_b   1.000
_cell.length_c   1.000
_cell.angle_alpha   90.00
_cell.angle_beta   90.00
_cell.angle_gamma   90.00
#
_symmetry.space_group_name_H-M   'P 1'
#
loop_
_entity.id
_entity.type
_entity.pdbx_description
1 polymer ?
#
loop_
_entity_poly.entity_id
_entity_poly.type
_entity_poly.pdbx_seq_one_letter_code
_entity_poly.pdbx_strand_id
1 'polypeptide(L)'
;SRYTDNLSNTFWLNYTFFNDQVRQSVSEGRYAQRPVIYHRWGGLGSHRYPIGFSGDTFSKWTTLGYLAYFTSNASNVCYTYWGHDIGGHQGGRNDQELYLRWLQFGVYTPIFRTHALKSNDIERRIWKYPNFVQLREAVRLRYRLFPYLYTAARETYDTGIGMNRPLYYEWPEEGKAYQFEDEFMFGNDILVAPIYEPAQGG
;
A
#
# COMPACT_ATOMS: atom_id res chain seq x y z
N SER A 1 -6.99 12.08 25.20
CA SER A 1 -8.35 12.58 25.45
C SER A 1 -8.91 11.89 26.70
N ARG A 2 -9.88 12.51 27.37
CA ARG A 2 -10.53 11.94 28.58
C ARG A 2 -11.19 10.57 28.36
N TYR A 3 -11.38 10.17 27.12
CA TYR A 3 -12.12 8.96 26.76
C TYR A 3 -11.22 7.81 26.24
N THR A 4 -9.92 8.04 26.07
CA THR A 4 -9.04 7.07 25.42
C THR A 4 -7.80 6.72 26.25
N ASP A 5 -7.78 7.09 27.54
CA ASP A 5 -6.65 6.84 28.47
C ASP A 5 -5.28 7.20 27.86
N ASN A 6 -5.22 8.34 27.16
CA ASN A 6 -4.05 8.82 26.42
C ASN A 6 -3.66 8.01 25.18
N LEU A 7 -4.44 7.03 24.75
CA LEU A 7 -4.24 6.36 23.46
C LEU A 7 -4.62 7.31 22.31
N SER A 8 -3.97 7.14 21.17
CA SER A 8 -4.39 7.86 19.97
C SER A 8 -5.80 7.44 19.56
N ASN A 9 -6.58 8.38 19.03
CA ASN A 9 -7.95 8.08 18.57
C ASN A 9 -7.96 6.98 17.51
N THR A 10 -6.98 6.97 16.60
CA THR A 10 -6.85 5.94 15.57
C THR A 10 -6.65 4.56 16.19
N PHE A 11 -5.74 4.46 17.15
CA PHE A 11 -5.48 3.18 17.82
C PHE A 11 -6.72 2.69 18.59
N TRP A 12 -7.38 3.57 19.31
CA TRP A 12 -8.59 3.25 20.07
C TRP A 12 -9.74 2.77 19.17
N LEU A 13 -9.98 3.44 18.05
CA LEU A 13 -11.01 3.05 17.08
C LEU A 13 -10.68 1.70 16.45
N ASN A 14 -9.45 1.49 16.02
CA ASN A 14 -9.01 0.22 15.45
C ASN A 14 -9.18 -0.93 16.45
N TYR A 15 -8.75 -0.72 17.70
CA TYR A 15 -8.94 -1.69 18.78
C TYR A 15 -10.42 -2.03 18.98
N THR A 16 -11.26 -1.03 19.05
CA THR A 16 -12.70 -1.20 19.29
C THR A 16 -13.38 -1.98 18.18
N PHE A 17 -13.21 -1.55 16.92
CA PHE A 17 -13.85 -2.18 15.78
C PHE A 17 -13.29 -3.56 15.45
N PHE A 18 -12.01 -3.77 15.62
CA PHE A 18 -11.39 -5.07 15.42
C PHE A 18 -11.91 -6.11 16.43
N ASN A 19 -11.90 -5.75 17.71
CA ASN A 19 -12.37 -6.66 18.75
C ASN A 19 -13.89 -6.87 18.72
N ASP A 20 -14.66 -5.92 18.19
CA ASP A 20 -16.08 -6.10 17.95
C ASP A 20 -16.33 -7.19 16.90
N GLN A 21 -15.60 -7.18 15.78
CA GLN A 21 -15.66 -8.27 14.80
C GLN A 21 -15.29 -9.63 15.39
N VAL A 22 -14.25 -9.67 16.26
CA VAL A 22 -13.88 -10.91 16.96
C VAL A 22 -15.04 -11.43 17.81
N ARG A 23 -15.65 -10.55 18.61
CA ARG A 23 -16.78 -10.91 19.49
C ARG A 23 -17.98 -11.41 18.69
N GLN A 24 -18.33 -10.73 17.61
CA GLN A 24 -19.40 -11.15 16.72
C GLN A 24 -19.13 -12.53 16.09
N SER A 25 -17.92 -12.74 15.59
CA SER A 25 -17.52 -14.03 15.00
C SER A 25 -17.62 -15.16 16.01
N VAL A 26 -17.21 -14.94 17.25
CA VAL A 26 -17.32 -15.91 18.34
C VAL A 26 -18.79 -16.19 18.68
N SER A 27 -19.63 -15.15 18.83
CA SER A 27 -21.05 -15.32 19.18
C SER A 27 -21.86 -16.06 18.11
N GLU A 28 -21.43 -15.96 16.84
CA GLU A 28 -22.05 -16.62 15.70
C GLU A 28 -21.41 -17.99 15.36
N GLY A 29 -20.45 -18.46 16.16
CA GLY A 29 -19.76 -19.73 15.93
C GLY A 29 -18.80 -19.72 14.73
N ARG A 30 -18.45 -18.55 14.20
CA ARG A 30 -17.56 -18.39 13.03
C ARG A 30 -16.10 -18.24 13.44
N TYR A 31 -15.59 -19.14 14.25
CA TYR A 31 -14.24 -19.05 14.83
C TYR A 31 -13.10 -19.01 13.83
N ALA A 32 -13.30 -19.49 12.61
CA ALA A 32 -12.30 -19.46 11.55
C ALA A 32 -12.25 -18.13 10.79
N GLN A 33 -13.20 -17.23 11.03
CA GLN A 33 -13.24 -15.95 10.33
C GLN A 33 -12.33 -14.93 11.02
N ARG A 34 -11.32 -14.45 10.28
CA ARG A 34 -10.41 -13.42 10.78
C ARG A 34 -11.05 -12.04 10.65
N PRO A 35 -10.96 -11.19 11.68
CA PRO A 35 -11.37 -9.81 11.56
C PRO A 35 -10.46 -9.04 10.61
N VAL A 36 -11.04 -8.08 9.90
CA VAL A 36 -10.32 -7.22 8.95
C VAL A 36 -10.73 -5.78 9.15
N ILE A 37 -9.74 -4.90 9.29
CA ILE A 37 -9.95 -3.46 9.28
C ILE A 37 -9.10 -2.86 8.17
N TYR A 38 -9.72 -2.04 7.33
CA TYR A 38 -9.05 -1.15 6.40
C TYR A 38 -9.09 0.26 6.99
N HIS A 39 -7.94 0.70 7.46
CA HIS A 39 -7.85 1.98 8.15
C HIS A 39 -6.75 2.87 7.58
N ARG A 40 -6.83 4.14 7.87
CA ARG A 40 -5.84 5.10 7.43
C ARG A 40 -5.08 5.63 8.63
N TRP A 41 -3.80 5.91 8.36
CA TRP A 41 -2.81 6.29 9.34
C TRP A 41 -2.60 5.24 10.43
N GLY A 42 -1.40 5.22 10.89
CA GLY A 42 -0.99 4.31 11.92
C GLY A 42 0.28 4.81 12.58
N GLY A 43 0.69 4.08 13.55
CA GLY A 43 1.95 4.26 14.24
C GLY A 43 2.36 2.94 14.86
N LEU A 44 3.28 2.97 15.77
CA LEU A 44 3.69 1.78 16.51
C LEU A 44 2.46 1.09 17.11
N GLY A 45 2.38 -0.23 16.90
CA GLY A 45 1.26 -1.04 17.36
C GLY A 45 0.10 -1.20 16.37
N SER A 46 0.00 -0.38 15.32
CA SER A 46 -1.09 -0.45 14.32
C SER A 46 -1.02 -1.71 13.44
N HIS A 47 0.11 -2.38 13.38
CA HIS A 47 0.26 -3.68 12.70
C HIS A 47 -0.67 -4.78 13.24
N ARG A 48 -1.21 -4.62 14.44
CA ARG A 48 -2.22 -5.52 15.02
C ARG A 48 -3.53 -5.51 14.26
N TYR A 49 -3.77 -4.47 13.48
CA TYR A 49 -4.99 -4.24 12.73
C TYR A 49 -4.63 -4.23 11.24
N PRO A 50 -4.83 -5.36 10.55
CA PRO A 50 -4.34 -5.50 9.19
C PRO A 50 -5.03 -4.54 8.23
N ILE A 51 -4.27 -4.13 7.24
CA ILE A 51 -4.59 -3.28 6.11
C ILE A 51 -4.72 -1.80 6.49
N GLY A 52 -3.66 -1.08 6.20
CA GLY A 52 -3.63 0.37 6.24
C GLY A 52 -3.37 1.00 4.88
N PHE A 53 -3.55 2.31 4.79
CA PHE A 53 -3.19 3.07 3.61
C PHE A 53 -2.79 4.50 3.95
N SER A 54 -2.13 5.16 2.99
CA SER A 54 -1.53 6.49 3.18
C SER A 54 -2.52 7.66 3.30
N GLY A 55 -3.82 7.39 3.13
CA GLY A 55 -4.85 8.43 3.23
C GLY A 55 -5.03 9.26 1.95
N ASP A 56 -5.58 10.45 2.11
CA ASP A 56 -6.03 11.34 1.03
C ASP A 56 -4.86 12.11 0.40
N THR A 57 -3.99 11.40 -0.30
CA THR A 57 -2.81 11.97 -0.93
C THR A 57 -3.13 12.77 -2.18
N PHE A 58 -2.26 13.72 -2.54
CA PHE A 58 -2.44 14.51 -3.75
C PHE A 58 -1.98 13.76 -5.00
N SER A 59 -2.71 13.92 -6.11
CA SER A 59 -2.35 13.40 -7.42
C SER A 59 -1.20 14.23 -8.03
N LYS A 60 0.04 13.90 -7.67
CA LYS A 60 1.27 14.59 -8.07
C LYS A 60 2.44 13.62 -8.16
N TRP A 61 3.42 13.90 -9.01
CA TRP A 61 4.66 13.15 -9.13
C TRP A 61 5.46 13.08 -7.84
N THR A 62 5.56 14.20 -7.13
CA THR A 62 6.24 14.26 -5.82
C THR A 62 5.59 13.36 -4.77
N THR A 63 4.28 13.19 -4.84
CA THR A 63 3.56 12.25 -3.97
C THR A 63 3.92 10.81 -4.34
N LEU A 64 3.96 10.47 -5.62
CA LEU A 64 4.32 9.12 -6.06
C LEU A 64 5.73 8.75 -5.59
N GLY A 65 6.73 9.63 -5.75
CA GLY A 65 8.08 9.41 -5.26
C GLY A 65 8.14 9.20 -3.74
N TYR A 66 7.44 10.04 -2.99
CA TYR A 66 7.36 9.86 -1.53
C TYR A 66 6.72 8.52 -1.13
N LEU A 67 5.70 8.07 -1.85
CA LEU A 67 5.03 6.80 -1.55
C LEU A 67 5.90 5.59 -1.87
N ALA A 68 6.78 5.67 -2.86
CA ALA A 68 7.78 4.62 -3.12
C ALA A 68 8.69 4.44 -1.90
N TYR A 69 9.29 5.53 -1.43
CA TYR A 69 10.07 5.56 -0.19
C TYR A 69 9.28 5.06 1.03
N PHE A 70 8.07 5.58 1.22
CA PHE A 70 7.26 5.28 2.41
C PHE A 70 6.79 3.82 2.45
N THR A 71 6.51 3.20 1.30
CA THR A 71 5.99 1.83 1.21
C THR A 71 6.97 0.82 1.80
N SER A 72 8.24 0.91 1.45
CA SER A 72 9.25 0.00 1.98
C SER A 72 9.48 0.24 3.48
N ASN A 73 9.53 1.50 3.89
CA ASN A 73 9.77 1.89 5.29
C ASN A 73 8.63 1.54 6.25
N ALA A 74 7.42 1.30 5.76
CA ALA A 74 6.31 0.83 6.59
C ALA A 74 6.62 -0.51 7.27
N SER A 75 7.46 -1.35 6.67
CA SER A 75 7.92 -2.61 7.25
C SER A 75 8.75 -2.42 8.53
N ASN A 76 9.44 -1.30 8.70
CA ASN A 76 10.23 -1.00 9.91
C ASN A 76 9.37 -0.88 11.18
N VAL A 77 8.07 -0.65 11.01
CA VAL A 77 7.10 -0.61 12.11
C VAL A 77 6.10 -1.77 12.00
N CYS A 78 6.49 -2.84 11.31
CA CYS A 78 5.69 -4.04 11.07
C CYS A 78 4.37 -3.78 10.32
N TYR A 79 4.27 -2.70 9.58
CA TYR A 79 3.08 -2.35 8.81
C TYR A 79 3.12 -3.05 7.45
N THR A 80 2.82 -4.34 7.44
CA THR A 80 3.12 -5.26 6.33
C THR A 80 2.07 -5.28 5.22
N TYR A 81 0.80 -4.95 5.53
CA TYR A 81 -0.28 -4.89 4.54
C TYR A 81 -0.67 -3.43 4.29
N TRP A 82 0.19 -2.76 3.55
CA TRP A 82 0.10 -1.33 3.29
C TRP A 82 -0.30 -1.05 1.83
N GLY A 83 -1.03 0.03 1.63
CA GLY A 83 -1.46 0.45 0.30
C GLY A 83 -1.65 1.95 0.17
N HIS A 84 -2.13 2.33 -0.99
CA HIS A 84 -2.34 3.73 -1.37
C HIS A 84 -3.61 3.88 -2.19
N ASP A 85 -4.10 5.10 -2.29
CA ASP A 85 -5.04 5.49 -3.35
C ASP A 85 -4.24 5.66 -4.65
N ILE A 86 -4.19 4.60 -5.48
CA ILE A 86 -3.43 4.61 -6.72
C ILE A 86 -3.96 5.71 -7.65
N GLY A 87 -3.04 6.62 -8.02
CA GLY A 87 -3.32 7.81 -8.79
C GLY A 87 -3.52 9.07 -7.94
N GLY A 88 -3.51 8.95 -6.61
CA GLY A 88 -3.79 10.03 -5.67
C GLY A 88 -5.28 10.25 -5.43
N HIS A 89 -5.63 10.64 -4.23
CA HIS A 89 -7.02 10.81 -3.80
C HIS A 89 -7.63 12.13 -4.28
N GLN A 90 -6.88 13.23 -4.22
CA GLN A 90 -7.39 14.57 -4.44
C GLN A 90 -6.37 15.48 -5.14
N GLY A 91 -6.86 16.60 -5.66
CA GLY A 91 -6.05 17.59 -6.37
C GLY A 91 -5.44 17.06 -7.66
N GLY A 92 -4.73 17.94 -8.37
CA GLY A 92 -4.13 17.58 -9.66
C GLY A 92 -5.14 17.58 -10.81
N ARG A 93 -4.70 17.04 -11.92
CA ARG A 93 -5.49 16.86 -13.15
C ARG A 93 -5.33 15.43 -13.64
N ASN A 94 -6.14 15.02 -14.58
CA ASN A 94 -5.96 13.76 -15.29
C ASN A 94 -4.64 13.77 -16.07
N ASP A 95 -3.63 13.16 -15.49
CA ASP A 95 -2.34 12.93 -16.11
C ASP A 95 -2.22 11.43 -16.41
N GLN A 96 -2.19 11.10 -17.69
CA GLN A 96 -2.19 9.71 -18.13
C GLN A 96 -0.86 8.99 -17.83
N GLU A 97 0.26 9.72 -17.83
CA GLU A 97 1.56 9.13 -17.51
C GLU A 97 1.68 8.92 -16.02
N LEU A 98 1.39 9.93 -15.20
CA LEU A 98 1.39 9.81 -13.74
C LEU A 98 0.51 8.63 -13.28
N TYR A 99 -0.70 8.52 -13.86
CA TYR A 99 -1.60 7.43 -13.48
C TYR A 99 -1.04 6.06 -13.88
N LEU A 100 -0.43 5.95 -15.06
CA LEU A 100 0.23 4.72 -15.50
C LEU A 100 1.38 4.34 -14.56
N ARG A 101 2.28 5.28 -14.24
CA ARG A 101 3.42 5.02 -13.35
C ARG A 101 2.97 4.63 -11.95
N TRP A 102 1.93 5.30 -11.45
CA TRP A 102 1.35 4.95 -10.15
C TRP A 102 0.71 3.57 -10.15
N LEU A 103 0.03 3.22 -11.23
CA LEU A 103 -0.56 1.89 -11.38
C LEU A 103 0.53 0.81 -11.47
N GLN A 104 1.61 1.06 -12.21
CA GLN A 104 2.78 0.18 -12.29
C GLN A 104 3.44 -0.02 -10.92
N PHE A 105 3.66 1.06 -10.17
CA PHE A 105 4.13 0.98 -8.79
C PHE A 105 3.15 0.17 -7.91
N GLY A 106 1.87 0.44 -8.01
CA GLY A 106 0.83 -0.25 -7.25
C GLY A 106 0.78 -1.76 -7.48
N VAL A 107 1.21 -2.25 -8.66
CA VAL A 107 1.31 -3.69 -8.93
C VAL A 107 2.15 -4.40 -7.87
N TYR A 108 3.19 -3.74 -7.39
CA TYR A 108 4.16 -4.27 -6.43
C TYR A 108 3.95 -3.74 -5.00
N THR A 109 2.70 -3.44 -4.66
CA THR A 109 2.31 -3.11 -3.28
C THR A 109 1.39 -4.18 -2.72
N PRO A 110 1.35 -4.39 -1.38
CA PRO A 110 0.48 -5.42 -0.79
C PRO A 110 -0.99 -5.21 -1.14
N ILE A 111 -1.47 -3.98 -1.09
CA ILE A 111 -2.85 -3.61 -1.41
C ILE A 111 -2.89 -2.83 -2.72
N PHE A 112 -3.60 -3.37 -3.71
CA PHE A 112 -3.81 -2.76 -5.02
C PHE A 112 -5.22 -2.17 -5.10
N ARG A 113 -5.33 -0.86 -4.97
CA ARG A 113 -6.60 -0.15 -4.95
C ARG A 113 -6.51 1.17 -5.68
N THR A 114 -7.32 1.37 -6.70
CA THR A 114 -7.52 2.67 -7.32
C THR A 114 -8.63 3.42 -6.58
N HIS A 115 -8.40 4.67 -6.23
CA HIS A 115 -9.41 5.47 -5.53
C HIS A 115 -9.14 6.97 -5.70
N ALA A 116 -10.21 7.75 -5.70
CA ALA A 116 -10.17 9.19 -5.62
C ALA A 116 -11.48 9.75 -5.06
N LEU A 117 -11.45 10.98 -4.61
CA LEU A 117 -12.67 11.75 -4.35
C LEU A 117 -13.45 11.94 -5.67
N LYS A 118 -14.74 12.19 -5.55
CA LYS A 118 -15.57 12.54 -6.70
C LYS A 118 -15.20 13.93 -7.22
N SER A 119 -14.54 13.99 -8.38
CA SER A 119 -14.16 15.21 -9.08
C SER A 119 -14.24 14.99 -10.58
N ASN A 120 -14.52 16.04 -11.34
CA ASN A 120 -14.48 16.01 -12.80
C ASN A 120 -13.03 16.00 -13.34
N ASP A 121 -12.08 16.43 -12.53
CA ASP A 121 -10.67 16.55 -12.91
C ASP A 121 -9.86 15.27 -12.62
N ILE A 122 -10.47 14.28 -11.97
CA ILE A 122 -9.80 13.06 -11.55
C ILE A 122 -10.59 11.85 -12.03
N GLU A 123 -9.98 11.06 -12.91
CA GLU A 123 -10.53 9.80 -13.41
C GLU A 123 -9.71 8.62 -12.87
N ARG A 124 -10.37 7.50 -12.53
CA ARG A 124 -9.71 6.26 -12.09
C ARG A 124 -10.16 5.05 -12.88
N ARG A 125 -11.14 5.21 -13.75
CA ARG A 125 -11.57 4.14 -14.66
C ARG A 125 -10.56 4.03 -15.80
N ILE A 126 -9.75 3.00 -15.80
CA ILE A 126 -8.64 2.82 -16.75
C ILE A 126 -9.10 2.89 -18.22
N TRP A 127 -10.33 2.45 -18.51
CA TRP A 127 -10.90 2.48 -19.87
C TRP A 127 -11.30 3.89 -20.39
N LYS A 128 -11.15 4.91 -19.56
CA LYS A 128 -11.38 6.30 -19.93
C LYS A 128 -10.10 7.02 -20.38
N TYR A 129 -8.97 6.37 -20.27
CA TYR A 129 -7.68 6.95 -20.63
C TYR A 129 -7.23 6.54 -22.04
N PRO A 130 -6.59 7.45 -22.81
CA PRO A 130 -6.04 7.13 -24.12
C PRO A 130 -5.04 5.96 -24.10
N ASN A 131 -4.25 5.87 -23.03
CA ASN A 131 -3.28 4.79 -22.80
C ASN A 131 -3.88 3.56 -22.08
N PHE A 132 -5.16 3.27 -22.35
CA PHE A 132 -5.88 2.14 -21.73
C PHE A 132 -5.14 0.80 -21.86
N VAL A 133 -4.51 0.54 -23.00
CA VAL A 133 -3.81 -0.73 -23.23
C VAL A 133 -2.71 -0.93 -22.20
N GLN A 134 -1.90 0.08 -21.95
CA GLN A 134 -0.80 0.03 -20.97
C GLN A 134 -1.35 -0.10 -19.53
N LEU A 135 -2.39 0.64 -19.19
CA LEU A 135 -3.04 0.55 -17.89
C LEU A 135 -3.61 -0.86 -17.66
N ARG A 136 -4.26 -1.44 -18.67
CA ARG A 136 -4.79 -2.80 -18.61
C ARG A 136 -3.68 -3.83 -18.41
N GLU A 137 -2.56 -3.69 -19.09
CA GLU A 137 -1.43 -4.64 -18.93
C GLU A 137 -0.84 -4.58 -17.51
N ALA A 138 -0.75 -3.41 -16.88
CA ALA A 138 -0.37 -3.30 -15.48
C ALA A 138 -1.35 -4.07 -14.56
N VAL A 139 -2.65 -3.90 -14.76
CA VAL A 139 -3.68 -4.65 -14.01
C VAL A 139 -3.55 -6.16 -14.24
N ARG A 140 -3.35 -6.59 -15.50
CA ARG A 140 -3.16 -8.00 -15.84
C ARG A 140 -1.90 -8.58 -15.19
N LEU A 141 -0.81 -7.80 -15.14
CA LEU A 141 0.41 -8.22 -14.44
C LEU A 141 0.12 -8.48 -12.95
N ARG A 142 -0.64 -7.59 -12.29
CA ARG A 142 -1.07 -7.81 -10.90
C ARG A 142 -1.80 -9.15 -10.73
N TYR A 143 -2.71 -9.48 -11.62
CA TYR A 143 -3.43 -10.77 -11.56
C TYR A 143 -2.52 -11.97 -11.83
N ARG A 144 -1.55 -11.86 -12.74
CA ARG A 144 -0.55 -12.92 -12.95
C ARG A 144 0.34 -13.16 -11.74
N LEU A 145 0.64 -12.11 -10.97
CA LEU A 145 1.41 -12.19 -9.73
C LEU A 145 0.60 -12.71 -8.53
N PHE A 146 -0.69 -12.99 -8.69
CA PHE A 146 -1.53 -13.38 -7.56
C PHE A 146 -1.00 -14.60 -6.78
N PRO A 147 -0.53 -15.68 -7.40
CA PRO A 147 0.04 -16.81 -6.67
C PRO A 147 1.26 -16.42 -5.85
N TYR A 148 2.14 -15.59 -6.43
CA TYR A 148 3.31 -15.05 -5.74
C TYR A 148 2.93 -14.19 -4.54
N LEU A 149 1.97 -13.29 -4.73
CA LEU A 149 1.43 -12.45 -3.67
C LEU A 149 0.84 -13.26 -2.51
N TYR A 150 0.11 -14.31 -2.84
CA TYR A 150 -0.49 -15.17 -1.82
C TYR A 150 0.58 -15.88 -0.99
N THR A 151 1.64 -16.36 -1.63
CA THR A 151 2.79 -16.97 -0.95
C THR A 151 3.53 -15.94 -0.08
N ALA A 152 3.86 -14.77 -0.62
CA ALA A 152 4.52 -13.71 0.13
C ALA A 152 3.69 -13.21 1.32
N ALA A 153 2.37 -13.17 1.17
CA ALA A 153 1.46 -12.84 2.27
C ALA A 153 1.45 -13.92 3.36
N ARG A 154 1.57 -15.19 2.97
CA ARG A 154 1.71 -16.30 3.92
C ARG A 154 3.04 -16.21 4.67
N GLU A 155 4.14 -15.96 3.99
CA GLU A 155 5.45 -15.74 4.60
C GLU A 155 5.43 -14.57 5.57
N THR A 156 4.81 -13.45 5.17
CA THR A 156 4.60 -12.29 6.06
C THR A 156 3.83 -12.67 7.33
N TYR A 157 2.81 -13.51 7.21
CA TYR A 157 2.05 -13.99 8.37
C TYR A 157 2.91 -14.86 9.30
N ASP A 158 3.74 -15.72 8.74
CA ASP A 158 4.54 -16.66 9.52
C ASP A 158 5.75 -16.00 10.19
N THR A 159 6.35 -14.99 9.54
CA THR A 159 7.60 -14.36 9.99
C THR A 159 7.44 -12.97 10.61
N GLY A 160 6.35 -12.28 10.29
CA GLY A 160 6.17 -10.85 10.60
C GLY A 160 6.92 -9.90 9.68
N ILE A 161 7.73 -10.43 8.74
CA ILE A 161 8.49 -9.63 7.78
C ILE A 161 7.59 -9.24 6.60
N GLY A 162 7.52 -7.94 6.30
CA GLY A 162 6.69 -7.43 5.22
C GLY A 162 7.14 -7.88 3.83
N MET A 163 6.18 -8.03 2.91
CA MET A 163 6.52 -8.34 1.51
C MET A 163 7.18 -7.14 0.80
N ASN A 164 6.96 -5.91 1.23
CA ASN A 164 7.73 -4.76 0.78
C ASN A 164 8.78 -4.43 1.84
N ARG A 165 10.05 -4.50 1.47
CA ARG A 165 11.17 -4.31 2.39
C ARG A 165 12.21 -3.37 1.79
N PRO A 166 12.79 -2.46 2.59
CA PRO A 166 13.97 -1.73 2.16
C PRO A 166 15.12 -2.69 1.82
N LEU A 167 16.01 -2.28 0.94
CA LEU A 167 17.12 -3.12 0.47
C LEU A 167 18.04 -3.57 1.60
N TYR A 168 18.21 -2.77 2.64
CA TYR A 168 19.06 -3.12 3.78
C TYR A 168 18.55 -4.30 4.63
N TYR A 169 17.35 -4.81 4.40
CA TYR A 169 16.92 -6.08 5.00
C TYR A 169 17.66 -7.27 4.41
N GLU A 170 17.98 -7.21 3.11
CA GLU A 170 18.68 -8.27 2.42
C GLU A 170 20.22 -8.05 2.47
N TRP A 171 20.63 -6.78 2.43
CA TRP A 171 22.05 -6.39 2.37
C TRP A 171 22.40 -5.37 3.45
N PRO A 172 22.34 -5.75 4.75
CA PRO A 172 22.53 -4.79 5.85
C PRO A 172 23.95 -4.23 5.91
N GLU A 173 24.96 -4.93 5.40
CA GLU A 173 26.35 -4.50 5.38
C GLU A 173 26.71 -3.63 4.16
N GLU A 174 25.79 -3.51 3.20
CA GLU A 174 26.02 -2.77 1.97
C GLU A 174 25.57 -1.32 2.09
N GLY A 175 26.50 -0.37 2.12
CA GLY A 175 26.17 1.06 2.24
C GLY A 175 25.24 1.58 1.14
N LYS A 176 25.27 0.99 -0.07
CA LYS A 176 24.35 1.34 -1.16
C LYS A 176 22.91 0.96 -0.85
N ALA A 177 22.67 -0.09 -0.08
CA ALA A 177 21.31 -0.50 0.30
C ALA A 177 20.56 0.54 1.13
N TYR A 178 21.28 1.48 1.73
CA TYR A 178 20.74 2.61 2.48
C TYR A 178 20.61 3.90 1.64
N GLN A 179 21.14 3.92 0.43
CA GLN A 179 21.11 5.09 -0.47
C GLN A 179 19.93 5.03 -1.44
N PHE A 180 19.51 3.83 -1.82
CA PHE A 180 18.36 3.60 -2.72
C PHE A 180 17.06 3.48 -1.92
N GLU A 181 16.66 4.60 -1.31
CA GLU A 181 15.51 4.64 -0.39
C GLU A 181 14.16 4.41 -1.06
N ASP A 182 14.07 4.59 -2.36
CA ASP A 182 12.89 4.46 -3.21
C ASP A 182 12.82 3.11 -3.92
N GLU A 183 13.87 2.29 -3.84
CA GLU A 183 13.88 0.91 -4.30
C GLU A 183 13.55 -0.05 -3.15
N PHE A 184 12.92 -1.16 -3.49
CA PHE A 184 12.52 -2.13 -2.47
C PHE A 184 12.40 -3.55 -3.00
N MET A 185 12.54 -4.51 -2.10
CA MET A 185 12.17 -5.89 -2.38
C MET A 185 10.67 -6.09 -2.27
N PHE A 186 10.09 -6.79 -3.22
CA PHE A 186 8.71 -7.25 -3.18
C PHE A 186 8.69 -8.78 -3.11
N GLY A 187 8.39 -9.33 -1.94
CA GLY A 187 8.69 -10.73 -1.64
C GLY A 187 10.19 -10.99 -1.67
N ASN A 188 10.58 -12.24 -1.88
CA ASN A 188 11.99 -12.63 -1.82
C ASN A 188 12.74 -12.48 -3.15
N ASP A 189 12.02 -12.36 -4.27
CA ASP A 189 12.62 -12.57 -5.60
C ASP A 189 12.50 -11.35 -6.54
N ILE A 190 11.75 -10.31 -6.16
CA ILE A 190 11.50 -9.16 -7.04
C ILE A 190 12.07 -7.88 -6.43
N LEU A 191 13.07 -7.31 -7.11
CA LEU A 191 13.54 -5.94 -6.86
C LEU A 191 12.69 -4.97 -7.67
N VAL A 192 12.19 -3.92 -7.02
CA VAL A 192 11.34 -2.89 -7.62
C VAL A 192 12.02 -1.54 -7.53
N ALA A 193 12.20 -0.90 -8.70
CA ALA A 193 12.66 0.48 -8.83
C ALA A 193 11.55 1.29 -9.53
N PRO A 194 10.70 2.00 -8.80
CA PRO A 194 9.57 2.73 -9.37
C PRO A 194 10.01 3.94 -10.19
N ILE A 195 9.30 4.21 -11.29
CA ILE A 195 9.45 5.46 -12.03
C ILE A 195 8.47 6.47 -11.46
N TYR A 196 8.98 7.54 -10.86
CA TYR A 196 8.18 8.57 -10.19
C TYR A 196 8.48 9.99 -10.70
N GLU A 197 9.12 10.09 -11.85
CA GLU A 197 9.32 11.34 -12.59
C GLU A 197 8.73 11.22 -13.99
N PRO A 198 8.23 12.32 -14.57
CA PRO A 198 7.73 12.30 -15.94
C PRO A 198 8.88 12.04 -16.92
N ALA A 199 8.58 11.39 -18.04
CA ALA A 199 9.54 11.22 -19.10
C ALA A 199 9.97 12.59 -19.66
N GLN A 200 11.29 12.79 -19.77
CA GLN A 200 11.82 14.02 -20.35
C GLN A 200 11.71 13.93 -21.88
N GLY A 201 10.94 14.86 -22.46
CA GLY A 201 10.93 15.05 -23.92
C GLY A 201 10.18 13.98 -24.71
N GLY A 202 9.09 13.47 -24.14
CA GLY A 202 8.16 12.61 -24.89
C GLY A 202 7.27 13.39 -25.84
#